data_7346f83db99cf1d91067eabf5dbf2b4a
#
_entry.id   7346f83db99cf1d91067eabf5dbf2b4a
#
_cell.length_a   1.000
_cell.length_b   1.000
_cell.length_c   1.000
_cell.angle_alpha   90.00
_cell.angle_beta   90.00
_cell.angle_gamma   90.00
#
_symmetry.space_group_name_H-M   'P 1'
#
loop_
_entity.id
_entity.type
_entity.pdbx_description
1 polymer ?
#
loop_
_entity_poly.entity_id
_entity_poly.type
_entity_poly.pdbx_seq_one_letter_code
_entity_poly.pdbx_strand_id
1 'polypeptide(L)'
;MTKPIRVVIAEDEAIIRLDLKESLEAEGYAVIGETGRGDEAIDLVRMLEPDLIILDIKMPGMNGIDAAKVISDEGLAAVILLSAFSQQDLIKEASNAGVLAYLVKPFQRSDLVPSIELALGRFEEISGLKQEAVMLRESLETRKLVDRAKGLLIDNYGLKESDAYRYLQKKAMED
;
A
#
# COMPACT_ATOMS: atom_id res chain seq x y z
N MET A 1 5.03 -8.49 -23.29
CA MET A 1 6.13 -8.39 -22.30
C MET A 1 5.56 -7.75 -21.04
N THR A 2 5.53 -8.46 -19.92
CA THR A 2 5.13 -7.89 -18.64
C THR A 2 6.18 -6.86 -18.21
N LYS A 3 5.72 -5.69 -17.75
CA LYS A 3 6.60 -4.64 -17.23
C LYS A 3 7.35 -5.21 -16.00
N PRO A 4 8.67 -5.00 -15.88
CA PRO A 4 9.41 -5.48 -14.72
C PRO A 4 8.88 -4.80 -13.44
N ILE A 5 8.80 -5.56 -12.35
CA ILE A 5 8.44 -5.06 -11.03
C ILE A 5 9.51 -4.06 -10.58
N ARG A 6 9.07 -2.88 -10.16
CA ARG A 6 9.92 -1.74 -9.77
C ARG A 6 10.17 -1.78 -8.27
N VAL A 7 11.42 -1.84 -7.87
CA VAL A 7 11.84 -2.02 -6.48
C VAL A 7 12.68 -0.84 -6.01
N VAL A 8 12.41 -0.35 -4.80
CA VAL A 8 13.30 0.55 -4.04
C VAL A 8 13.97 -0.24 -2.93
N ILE A 9 15.24 0.06 -2.67
CA ILE A 9 16.02 -0.57 -1.60
C ILE A 9 16.43 0.51 -0.60
N ALA A 10 16.21 0.24 0.70
CA ALA A 10 16.72 1.05 1.80
C ALA A 10 17.53 0.15 2.75
N GLU A 11 18.85 0.32 2.72
CA GLU A 11 19.83 -0.46 3.47
C GLU A 11 21.08 0.40 3.68
N ASP A 12 21.50 0.61 4.91
CA ASP A 12 22.64 1.49 5.21
C ASP A 12 24.00 0.85 4.94
N GLU A 13 24.10 -0.48 5.03
CA GLU A 13 25.31 -1.20 4.67
C GLU A 13 25.48 -1.33 3.15
N ALA A 14 26.42 -0.57 2.58
CA ALA A 14 26.61 -0.49 1.13
C ALA A 14 26.87 -1.85 0.45
N ILE A 15 27.56 -2.77 1.14
CA ILE A 15 27.85 -4.11 0.60
C ILE A 15 26.57 -4.94 0.51
N ILE A 16 25.74 -4.92 1.55
CA ILE A 16 24.46 -5.65 1.57
C ILE A 16 23.50 -5.04 0.54
N ARG A 17 23.45 -3.72 0.45
CA ARG A 17 22.64 -3.02 -0.55
C ARG A 17 23.03 -3.39 -1.98
N LEU A 18 24.34 -3.48 -2.28
CA LEU A 18 24.84 -3.88 -3.59
C LEU A 18 24.48 -5.34 -3.90
N ASP A 19 24.70 -6.26 -2.96
CA ASP A 19 24.38 -7.69 -3.14
C ASP A 19 22.86 -7.89 -3.37
N LEU A 20 22.04 -7.18 -2.62
CA LEU A 20 20.59 -7.20 -2.79
C LEU A 20 20.18 -6.69 -4.18
N LYS A 21 20.76 -5.57 -4.63
CA LYS A 21 20.52 -5.01 -5.95
C LYS A 21 20.88 -5.99 -7.06
N GLU A 22 22.10 -6.53 -7.05
CA GLU A 22 22.55 -7.49 -8.05
C GLU A 22 21.68 -8.76 -8.08
N SER A 23 21.26 -9.21 -6.89
CA SER A 23 20.37 -10.36 -6.76
C SER A 23 19.00 -10.11 -7.36
N LEU A 24 18.41 -8.94 -7.10
CA LEU A 24 17.10 -8.53 -7.65
C LEU A 24 17.15 -8.36 -9.17
N GLU A 25 18.17 -7.68 -9.67
CA GLU A 25 18.36 -7.48 -11.12
C GLU A 25 18.58 -8.79 -11.87
N ALA A 26 19.29 -9.74 -11.27
CA ALA A 26 19.49 -11.08 -11.82
C ALA A 26 18.19 -11.91 -11.94
N GLU A 27 17.20 -11.64 -11.06
CA GLU A 27 15.87 -12.24 -11.10
C GLU A 27 14.87 -11.44 -11.97
N GLY A 28 15.32 -10.35 -12.62
CA GLY A 28 14.52 -9.57 -13.57
C GLY A 28 13.70 -8.44 -12.94
N TYR A 29 13.94 -8.11 -11.68
CA TYR A 29 13.36 -6.94 -11.04
C TYR A 29 14.11 -5.67 -11.44
N ALA A 30 13.43 -4.52 -11.48
CA ALA A 30 14.04 -3.23 -11.78
C ALA A 30 14.28 -2.43 -10.50
N VAL A 31 15.51 -2.32 -10.05
CA VAL A 31 15.88 -1.45 -8.93
C VAL A 31 15.93 -0.01 -9.43
N ILE A 32 14.96 0.80 -8.98
CA ILE A 32 14.75 2.17 -9.46
C ILE A 32 15.20 3.25 -8.49
N GLY A 33 15.54 2.88 -7.25
CA GLY A 33 16.03 3.79 -6.23
C GLY A 33 16.70 3.05 -5.09
N GLU A 34 17.69 3.71 -4.49
CA GLU A 34 18.48 3.17 -3.39
C GLU A 34 18.76 4.28 -2.36
N THR A 35 18.70 3.95 -1.08
CA THR A 35 19.12 4.83 0.01
C THR A 35 19.67 4.04 1.19
N GLY A 36 20.44 4.71 2.04
CA GLY A 36 20.91 4.17 3.32
C GLY A 36 20.13 4.74 4.53
N ARG A 37 19.01 5.44 4.31
CA ARG A 37 18.27 6.17 5.35
C ARG A 37 16.77 5.91 5.27
N GLY A 38 16.13 5.73 6.43
CA GLY A 38 14.71 5.45 6.48
C GLY A 38 13.80 6.64 6.15
N ASP A 39 14.20 7.85 6.50
CA ASP A 39 13.49 9.08 6.14
C ASP A 39 13.51 9.33 4.61
N GLU A 40 14.67 9.17 3.97
CA GLU A 40 14.80 9.27 2.51
C GLU A 40 14.05 8.16 1.76
N ALA A 41 13.89 6.98 2.37
CA ALA A 41 13.15 5.87 1.79
C ALA A 41 11.68 6.24 1.49
N ILE A 42 11.04 6.97 2.42
CA ILE A 42 9.65 7.43 2.24
C ILE A 42 9.57 8.41 1.06
N ASP A 43 10.50 9.37 0.99
CA ASP A 43 10.52 10.36 -0.08
C ASP A 43 10.76 9.71 -1.45
N LEU A 44 11.67 8.73 -1.52
CA LEU A 44 11.92 7.94 -2.73
C LEU A 44 10.67 7.18 -3.18
N VAL A 45 9.95 6.54 -2.25
CA VAL A 45 8.73 5.80 -2.58
C VAL A 45 7.65 6.73 -3.11
N ARG A 46 7.45 7.89 -2.49
CA ARG A 46 6.48 8.89 -2.98
C ARG A 46 6.83 9.46 -4.35
N MET A 47 8.13 9.68 -4.60
CA MET A 47 8.61 10.26 -5.87
C MET A 47 8.62 9.24 -7.01
N LEU A 48 9.06 8.02 -6.74
CA LEU A 48 9.30 7.00 -7.77
C LEU A 48 8.10 6.06 -7.98
N GLU A 49 7.15 6.00 -7.04
CA GLU A 49 5.99 5.11 -7.07
C GLU A 49 6.37 3.67 -7.45
N PRO A 50 7.20 2.99 -6.64
CA PRO A 50 7.59 1.60 -6.88
C PRO A 50 6.44 0.64 -6.58
N ASP A 51 6.55 -0.59 -7.08
CA ASP A 51 5.64 -1.68 -6.72
C ASP A 51 5.99 -2.26 -5.34
N LEU A 52 7.28 -2.23 -4.99
CA LEU A 52 7.83 -2.84 -3.79
C LEU A 52 8.96 -2.00 -3.20
N ILE A 53 9.05 -1.97 -1.87
CA ILE A 53 10.24 -1.51 -1.15
C ILE A 53 10.76 -2.60 -0.22
N ILE A 54 12.09 -2.76 -0.20
CA ILE A 54 12.81 -3.59 0.76
C ILE A 54 13.55 -2.67 1.71
N LEU A 55 13.24 -2.76 3.01
CA LEU A 55 13.72 -1.87 4.07
C LEU A 55 14.53 -2.65 5.10
N ASP A 56 15.75 -2.22 5.38
CA ASP A 56 16.42 -2.67 6.61
C ASP A 56 15.75 -2.08 7.85
N ILE A 57 15.75 -2.81 8.96
CA ILE A 57 15.15 -2.34 10.22
C ILE A 57 16.02 -1.23 10.83
N LYS A 58 17.33 -1.41 10.85
CA LYS A 58 18.26 -0.48 11.50
C LYS A 58 18.90 0.45 10.49
N MET A 59 18.37 1.65 10.38
CA MET A 59 18.91 2.69 9.50
C MET A 59 19.04 4.03 10.23
N PRO A 60 19.98 4.89 9.82
CA PRO A 60 20.02 6.27 10.29
C PRO A 60 18.81 7.08 9.82
N GLY A 61 18.52 8.15 10.56
CA GLY A 61 17.38 9.03 10.33
C GLY A 61 16.10 8.46 10.94
N MET A 62 15.48 7.51 10.26
CA MET A 62 14.28 6.81 10.73
C MET A 62 14.53 5.30 10.66
N ASN A 63 14.06 4.53 11.66
CA ASN A 63 14.16 3.08 11.57
C ASN A 63 13.19 2.51 10.51
N GLY A 64 13.50 1.31 9.99
CA GLY A 64 12.72 0.72 8.91
C GLY A 64 11.28 0.36 9.28
N ILE A 65 10.98 0.08 10.56
CA ILE A 65 9.61 -0.23 11.01
C ILE A 65 8.74 1.03 10.96
N ASP A 66 9.27 2.18 11.41
CA ASP A 66 8.56 3.45 11.34
C ASP A 66 8.35 3.89 9.90
N ALA A 67 9.37 3.73 9.04
CA ALA A 67 9.24 3.99 7.60
C ALA A 67 8.21 3.07 6.94
N ALA A 68 8.23 1.77 7.26
CA ALA A 68 7.25 0.79 6.78
C ALA A 68 5.82 1.18 7.15
N LYS A 69 5.62 1.65 8.38
CA LYS A 69 4.30 2.09 8.84
C LYS A 69 3.75 3.25 8.00
N VAL A 70 4.55 4.27 7.73
CA VAL A 70 4.15 5.41 6.89
C VAL A 70 3.79 4.94 5.49
N ILE A 71 4.65 4.13 4.85
CA ILE A 71 4.45 3.63 3.50
C ILE A 71 3.18 2.76 3.39
N SER A 72 2.93 1.91 4.39
CA SER A 72 1.77 1.02 4.44
C SER A 72 0.47 1.77 4.74
N ASP A 73 0.48 2.74 5.65
CA ASP A 73 -0.69 3.56 6.01
C ASP A 73 -1.14 4.39 4.80
N GLU A 74 -0.18 4.96 4.05
CA GLU A 74 -0.45 5.68 2.81
C GLU A 74 -0.74 4.76 1.60
N GLY A 75 -0.49 3.45 1.71
CA GLY A 75 -0.74 2.48 0.65
C GLY A 75 0.13 2.68 -0.60
N LEU A 76 1.39 3.09 -0.41
CA LEU A 76 2.27 3.53 -1.50
C LEU A 76 2.94 2.37 -2.25
N ALA A 77 3.32 1.31 -1.55
CA ALA A 77 4.03 0.16 -2.10
C ALA A 77 3.91 -1.06 -1.16
N ALA A 78 4.16 -2.25 -1.69
CA ALA A 78 4.37 -3.42 -0.86
C ALA A 78 5.66 -3.26 -0.04
N VAL A 79 5.66 -3.71 1.23
CA VAL A 79 6.81 -3.55 2.13
C VAL A 79 7.36 -4.91 2.56
N ILE A 80 8.65 -5.12 2.32
CA ILE A 80 9.42 -6.23 2.88
C ILE A 80 10.47 -5.65 3.84
N LEU A 81 10.62 -6.22 5.04
CA LEU A 81 11.70 -5.87 5.95
C LEU A 81 12.89 -6.84 5.81
N LEU A 82 14.10 -6.27 5.85
CA LEU A 82 15.32 -7.00 6.10
C LEU A 82 15.59 -7.00 7.62
N SER A 83 15.80 -8.16 8.20
CA SER A 83 16.07 -8.30 9.62
C SER A 83 17.29 -9.16 9.89
N ALA A 84 18.10 -8.82 10.91
CA ALA A 84 19.08 -9.73 11.43
C ALA A 84 18.39 -10.85 12.23
N PHE A 85 18.97 -12.05 12.24
CA PHE A 85 18.41 -13.22 12.95
C PHE A 85 18.11 -12.97 14.43
N SER A 86 18.84 -12.03 15.07
CA SER A 86 18.68 -11.64 16.48
C SER A 86 17.48 -10.72 16.77
N GLN A 87 16.68 -10.36 15.78
CA GLN A 87 15.62 -9.36 15.89
C GLN A 87 14.20 -9.96 15.87
N GLN A 88 14.05 -11.21 16.27
CA GLN A 88 12.75 -11.91 16.26
C GLN A 88 11.67 -11.20 17.08
N ASP A 89 12.05 -10.47 18.13
CA ASP A 89 11.11 -9.70 18.97
C ASP A 89 10.46 -8.53 18.20
N LEU A 90 11.10 -8.03 17.13
CA LEU A 90 10.60 -6.96 16.29
C LEU A 90 9.58 -7.43 15.24
N ILE A 91 9.41 -8.74 15.04
CA ILE A 91 8.47 -9.29 14.06
C ILE A 91 7.03 -8.89 14.38
N LYS A 92 6.66 -8.83 15.66
CA LYS A 92 5.31 -8.39 16.08
C LYS A 92 5.09 -6.91 15.78
N GLU A 93 6.09 -6.09 16.01
CA GLU A 93 6.06 -4.66 15.70
C GLU A 93 5.97 -4.44 14.19
N ALA A 94 6.76 -5.16 13.42
CA ALA A 94 6.73 -5.16 11.96
C ALA A 94 5.36 -5.54 11.39
N SER A 95 4.71 -6.56 11.94
CA SER A 95 3.36 -6.97 11.55
C SER A 95 2.33 -5.85 11.78
N ASN A 96 2.43 -5.12 12.88
CA ASN A 96 1.57 -3.97 13.19
C ASN A 96 1.87 -2.75 12.31
N ALA A 97 3.07 -2.68 11.74
CA ALA A 97 3.48 -1.62 10.81
C ALA A 97 3.04 -1.88 9.35
N GLY A 98 2.26 -2.93 9.10
CA GLY A 98 1.77 -3.27 7.76
C GLY A 98 2.80 -3.91 6.84
N VAL A 99 3.87 -4.49 7.40
CA VAL A 99 4.88 -5.26 6.66
C VAL A 99 4.27 -6.57 6.16
N LEU A 100 4.50 -6.88 4.89
CA LEU A 100 3.84 -8.00 4.22
C LEU A 100 4.70 -9.26 4.17
N ALA A 101 6.02 -9.10 4.21
CA ALA A 101 7.00 -10.18 4.31
C ALA A 101 8.29 -9.67 4.94
N TYR A 102 9.19 -10.58 5.33
CA TYR A 102 10.52 -10.24 5.80
C TYR A 102 11.55 -11.25 5.28
N LEU A 103 12.77 -10.74 5.11
CA LEU A 103 13.96 -11.51 4.76
C LEU A 103 14.92 -11.44 5.94
N VAL A 104 15.53 -12.57 6.28
CA VAL A 104 16.52 -12.67 7.36
C VAL A 104 17.93 -12.61 6.77
N LYS A 105 18.78 -11.75 7.30
CA LYS A 105 20.20 -11.65 6.92
C LYS A 105 21.01 -12.77 7.63
N PRO A 106 21.91 -13.47 6.90
CA PRO A 106 22.15 -13.39 5.48
C PRO A 106 21.05 -14.09 4.67
N PHE A 107 20.56 -13.47 3.61
CA PHE A 107 19.57 -14.02 2.69
C PHE A 107 20.22 -14.70 1.48
N GLN A 108 19.49 -15.60 0.85
CA GLN A 108 19.87 -16.23 -0.41
C GLN A 108 18.96 -15.73 -1.54
N ARG A 109 19.41 -15.84 -2.78
CA ARG A 109 18.57 -15.49 -3.95
C ARG A 109 17.26 -16.27 -3.99
N SER A 110 17.29 -17.54 -3.57
CA SER A 110 16.11 -18.39 -3.44
C SER A 110 15.03 -17.85 -2.49
N ASP A 111 15.40 -16.97 -1.55
CA ASP A 111 14.48 -16.42 -0.56
C ASP A 111 13.78 -15.17 -1.09
N LEU A 112 14.39 -14.47 -2.07
CA LEU A 112 13.90 -13.21 -2.62
C LEU A 112 12.57 -13.38 -3.36
N VAL A 113 12.55 -14.24 -4.38
CA VAL A 113 11.39 -14.40 -5.27
C VAL A 113 10.12 -14.77 -4.49
N PRO A 114 10.12 -15.82 -3.62
CA PRO A 114 8.93 -16.16 -2.85
C PRO A 114 8.47 -15.04 -1.91
N SER A 115 9.41 -14.31 -1.30
CA SER A 115 9.08 -13.19 -0.39
C SER A 115 8.46 -12.02 -1.13
N ILE A 116 8.95 -11.72 -2.34
CA ILE A 116 8.43 -10.66 -3.19
C ILE A 116 7.03 -11.01 -3.70
N GLU A 117 6.84 -12.22 -4.23
CA GLU A 117 5.53 -12.67 -4.71
C GLU A 117 4.49 -12.66 -3.59
N LEU A 118 4.87 -13.11 -2.39
CA LEU A 118 3.99 -13.07 -1.22
C LEU A 118 3.61 -11.63 -0.84
N ALA A 119 4.59 -10.72 -0.79
CA ALA A 119 4.34 -9.33 -0.44
C ALA A 119 3.44 -8.63 -1.46
N LEU A 120 3.71 -8.80 -2.75
CA LEU A 120 2.92 -8.21 -3.82
C LEU A 120 1.49 -8.75 -3.83
N GLY A 121 1.30 -10.06 -3.72
CA GLY A 121 -0.03 -10.67 -3.69
C GLY A 121 -0.87 -10.17 -2.49
N ARG A 122 -0.27 -10.06 -1.30
CA ARG A 122 -0.93 -9.49 -0.12
C ARG A 122 -1.25 -8.01 -0.28
N PHE A 123 -0.35 -7.25 -0.91
CA PHE A 123 -0.58 -5.83 -1.16
C PHE A 123 -1.76 -5.61 -2.10
N GLU A 124 -1.85 -6.37 -3.18
CA GLU A 124 -2.97 -6.33 -4.12
C GLU A 124 -4.30 -6.67 -3.43
N GLU A 125 -4.32 -7.74 -2.62
CA GLU A 125 -5.51 -8.15 -1.85
C GLU A 125 -5.98 -7.04 -0.90
N ILE A 126 -5.07 -6.49 -0.09
CA ILE A 126 -5.40 -5.41 0.86
C ILE A 126 -5.86 -4.15 0.13
N SER A 127 -5.21 -3.79 -0.98
CA SER A 127 -5.57 -2.62 -1.78
C SER A 127 -6.95 -2.78 -2.42
N GLY A 128 -7.26 -3.97 -2.95
CA GLY A 128 -8.57 -4.30 -3.47
C GLY A 128 -9.67 -4.19 -2.43
N LEU A 129 -9.46 -4.74 -1.23
CA LEU A 129 -10.41 -4.65 -0.10
C LEU A 129 -10.62 -3.19 0.37
N LYS A 130 -9.56 -2.39 0.41
CA LYS A 130 -9.66 -0.95 0.74
C LYS A 130 -10.52 -0.20 -0.28
N GLN A 131 -10.30 -0.44 -1.58
CA GLN A 131 -11.09 0.19 -2.64
C GLN A 131 -12.56 -0.22 -2.57
N GLU A 132 -12.86 -1.50 -2.37
CA GLU A 132 -14.24 -1.98 -2.20
C GLU A 132 -14.93 -1.33 -0.99
N ALA A 133 -14.23 -1.20 0.13
CA ALA A 133 -14.76 -0.53 1.32
C ALA A 133 -15.06 0.95 1.07
N VAL A 134 -14.22 1.66 0.29
CA VAL A 134 -14.48 3.06 -0.10
C VAL A 134 -15.73 3.16 -0.98
N MET A 135 -15.84 2.34 -2.02
CA MET A 135 -17.01 2.31 -2.92
C MET A 135 -18.31 2.02 -2.18
N LEU A 136 -18.29 1.07 -1.22
CA LEU A 136 -19.44 0.77 -0.39
C LEU A 136 -19.85 1.94 0.51
N ARG A 137 -18.89 2.64 1.10
CA ARG A 137 -19.16 3.84 1.91
C ARG A 137 -19.79 4.95 1.06
N GLU A 138 -19.23 5.25 -0.10
CA GLU A 138 -19.78 6.25 -1.03
C GLU A 138 -21.20 5.90 -1.48
N SER A 139 -21.45 4.63 -1.79
CA SER A 139 -22.80 4.15 -2.14
C SER A 139 -23.80 4.34 -0.99
N LEU A 140 -23.40 4.02 0.25
CA LEU A 140 -24.22 4.23 1.43
C LEU A 140 -24.51 5.71 1.69
N GLU A 141 -23.51 6.58 1.56
CA GLU A 141 -23.72 8.04 1.73
C GLU A 141 -24.65 8.60 0.65
N THR A 142 -24.47 8.19 -0.61
CA THR A 142 -25.36 8.57 -1.70
C THR A 142 -26.80 8.12 -1.42
N ARG A 143 -26.99 6.87 -0.96
CA ARG A 143 -28.33 6.34 -0.61
C ARG A 143 -28.97 7.16 0.52
N LYS A 144 -28.23 7.49 1.58
CA LYS A 144 -28.73 8.34 2.69
C LYS A 144 -29.13 9.72 2.19
N LEU A 145 -28.34 10.33 1.28
CA LEU A 145 -28.67 11.63 0.68
C LEU A 145 -29.95 11.56 -0.14
N VAL A 146 -30.12 10.54 -0.97
CA VAL A 146 -31.34 10.32 -1.77
C VAL A 146 -32.55 10.10 -0.88
N ASP A 147 -32.45 9.28 0.17
CA ASP A 147 -33.56 9.03 1.10
C ASP A 147 -33.94 10.29 1.87
N ARG A 148 -32.97 11.11 2.29
CA ARG A 148 -33.21 12.40 2.92
C ARG A 148 -33.90 13.39 1.98
N ALA A 149 -33.43 13.48 0.73
CA ALA A 149 -34.02 14.34 -0.29
C ALA A 149 -35.47 13.90 -0.63
N LYS A 150 -35.73 12.59 -0.73
CA LYS A 150 -37.11 12.06 -0.88
C LYS A 150 -38.00 12.49 0.28
N GLY A 151 -37.53 12.33 1.52
CA GLY A 151 -38.27 12.76 2.72
C GLY A 151 -38.67 14.24 2.64
N LEU A 152 -37.72 15.12 2.30
CA LEU A 152 -38.00 16.57 2.15
C LEU A 152 -39.04 16.86 1.05
N LEU A 153 -38.99 16.15 -0.07
CA LEU A 153 -39.97 16.34 -1.15
C LEU A 153 -41.36 15.84 -0.75
N ILE A 154 -41.46 14.75 0.00
CA ILE A 154 -42.73 14.24 0.53
C ILE A 154 -43.31 15.21 1.55
N ASP A 155 -42.48 15.66 2.51
CA ASP A 155 -42.94 16.52 3.63
C ASP A 155 -43.32 17.94 3.17
N ASN A 156 -42.56 18.55 2.27
CA ASN A 156 -42.77 19.94 1.84
C ASN A 156 -43.72 20.11 0.66
N TYR A 157 -43.79 19.11 -0.23
CA TYR A 157 -44.59 19.20 -1.47
C TYR A 157 -45.68 18.13 -1.58
N GLY A 158 -45.84 17.27 -0.58
CA GLY A 158 -46.89 16.25 -0.55
C GLY A 158 -46.76 15.18 -1.67
N LEU A 159 -45.55 15.00 -2.22
CA LEU A 159 -45.33 14.02 -3.29
C LEU A 159 -45.43 12.61 -2.76
N LYS A 160 -45.92 11.70 -3.60
CA LYS A 160 -45.78 10.24 -3.30
C LYS A 160 -44.31 9.82 -3.45
N GLU A 161 -43.90 8.79 -2.74
CA GLU A 161 -42.51 8.31 -2.75
C GLU A 161 -41.98 8.01 -4.17
N SER A 162 -42.82 7.39 -5.02
CA SER A 162 -42.49 7.10 -6.42
C SER A 162 -42.22 8.36 -7.26
N ASP A 163 -42.96 9.43 -7.00
CA ASP A 163 -42.87 10.70 -7.73
C ASP A 163 -41.66 11.51 -7.23
N ALA A 164 -41.38 11.50 -5.94
CA ALA A 164 -40.19 12.10 -5.35
C ALA A 164 -38.91 11.44 -5.89
N TYR A 165 -38.88 10.10 -5.97
CA TYR A 165 -37.75 9.37 -6.55
C TYR A 165 -37.54 9.71 -8.04
N ARG A 166 -38.61 9.73 -8.82
CA ARG A 166 -38.57 10.06 -10.27
C ARG A 166 -38.10 11.50 -10.51
N TYR A 167 -38.51 12.44 -9.64
CA TYR A 167 -38.03 13.82 -9.68
C TYR A 167 -36.54 13.92 -9.44
N LEU A 168 -36.01 13.25 -8.41
CA LEU A 168 -34.57 13.25 -8.13
C LEU A 168 -33.76 12.62 -9.23
N GLN A 169 -34.24 11.51 -9.81
CA GLN A 169 -33.59 10.82 -10.91
C GLN A 169 -33.52 11.72 -12.17
N LYS A 170 -34.59 12.43 -12.48
CA LYS A 170 -34.61 13.36 -13.62
C LYS A 170 -33.62 14.51 -13.40
N LYS A 171 -33.57 15.08 -12.21
CA LYS A 171 -32.64 16.15 -11.87
C LYS A 171 -31.19 15.72 -11.95
N ALA A 172 -30.84 14.53 -11.49
CA ALA A 172 -29.49 13.99 -11.56
C ALA A 172 -29.03 13.66 -12.99
N MET A 173 -29.93 13.62 -13.98
CA MET A 173 -29.60 13.42 -15.41
C MET A 173 -29.48 14.76 -16.16
N GLU A 174 -29.94 15.86 -15.58
CA GLU A 174 -29.91 17.20 -16.19
C GLU A 174 -28.63 17.99 -15.83
N ASP A 175 -27.90 17.58 -14.77
CA ASP A 175 -26.63 18.13 -14.31
C ASP A 175 -25.43 17.32 -14.83
#